data_6630396840545b1dba263261a69fac00
#
_entry.id   6630396840545b1dba263261a69fac00
#
_cell.length_a   1.000
_cell.length_b   1.000
_cell.length_c   1.000
_cell.angle_alpha   90.00
_cell.angle_beta   90.00
_cell.angle_gamma   90.00
#
_symmetry.space_group_name_H-M   'P 1'
#
loop_
_entity.id
_entity.type
_entity.pdbx_description
1 polymer ?
#
loop_
_entity_poly.entity_id
_entity_poly.type
_entity_poly.pdbx_seq_one_letter_code
_entity_poly.pdbx_strand_id
1 'polypeptide(L)'
;MDENRNEVGGGQLIAGYLGIILMLIGGIILLPIMLLAVYPEESVYASCFTIPGVTAILTGYVMSLFIRGRDKRRLIGHQDALIVVFSWLLAILFCSVPFMLTGKYNFTQSVFECTSGWSTTGLSVVNVEDCPKIFLLFRSVMLFFGGVGLVLVMISVLSDRHGMRLYCAEGHTDRLVPNLVKSARMIIVIYTGYIISGTLLYIYFGMNWFDALNHSIAALSTGGFSTKAESIGYYGSFGIEAVTIVLMLLGSTNFLAHLYLIRGGGKNFFRYCEVKFQLILCALAAPVLSAFLIYGGLEGHVGQGFRDGLFQVVTALTTTGFQTVPSFAVWSSPLIMVMTLLMLIGGGTGSTAGGIKQIRVCIMLKSLCWIIRSKISQKRLIHADGIYRISGYEYLKAEERLEASDFILLYLGVFAAGTFILCACGFGIGDSMFEFASALGTVGLSVGITGYDASPVVLWTETVGMLAGRLEIYVIFVAAVQFGREIKDGYKKTEGR
;
A
#
# COMPACT_ATOMS: atom_id res chain seq x y z
N MET A 1 -25.46 10.84 41.03
CA MET A 1 -24.73 9.54 40.87
C MET A 1 -25.13 8.74 39.62
N ASP A 2 -25.83 9.35 38.65
CA ASP A 2 -26.32 8.63 37.45
C ASP A 2 -25.72 9.06 36.10
N GLU A 3 -24.73 9.98 36.10
CA GLU A 3 -24.09 10.42 34.85
C GLU A 3 -23.12 9.38 34.21
N ASN A 4 -22.74 8.35 34.96
CA ASN A 4 -21.72 7.38 34.50
C ASN A 4 -22.28 6.15 33.72
N ARG A 5 -23.61 6.01 33.61
CA ARG A 5 -24.25 4.83 32.95
C ARG A 5 -24.25 4.88 31.40
N ASN A 6 -24.05 6.03 30.80
CA ASN A 6 -24.14 6.20 29.33
C ASN A 6 -22.82 6.26 28.61
N GLU A 7 -21.67 6.26 29.32
CA GLU A 7 -20.35 6.34 28.68
C GLU A 7 -19.80 4.97 28.29
N VAL A 8 -19.43 4.83 27.03
CA VAL A 8 -18.79 3.62 26.48
C VAL A 8 -17.29 3.81 26.36
N GLY A 9 -16.53 2.88 26.89
CA GLY A 9 -15.05 2.86 26.79
C GLY A 9 -14.49 1.46 26.64
N GLY A 10 -13.16 1.38 26.44
CA GLY A 10 -12.44 0.10 26.34
C GLY A 10 -12.91 -0.79 25.18
N GLY A 11 -13.00 -2.10 25.41
CA GLY A 11 -13.31 -3.09 24.37
C GLY A 11 -14.64 -2.87 23.64
N GLN A 12 -15.67 -2.31 24.31
CA GLN A 12 -16.94 -2.00 23.64
C GLN A 12 -16.82 -0.90 22.61
N LEU A 13 -15.96 0.11 22.87
CA LEU A 13 -15.68 1.18 21.92
C LEU A 13 -14.94 0.64 20.70
N ILE A 14 -13.92 -0.20 20.92
CA ILE A 14 -13.18 -0.88 19.86
C ILE A 14 -14.13 -1.72 19.01
N ALA A 15 -14.92 -2.60 19.63
CA ALA A 15 -15.90 -3.45 18.93
C ALA A 15 -16.90 -2.63 18.10
N GLY A 16 -17.40 -1.51 18.63
CA GLY A 16 -18.31 -0.64 17.91
C GLY A 16 -17.70 0.01 16.66
N TYR A 17 -16.47 0.50 16.74
CA TYR A 17 -15.77 1.05 15.56
C TYR A 17 -15.45 -0.04 14.53
N LEU A 18 -14.98 -1.21 14.97
CA LEU A 18 -14.79 -2.36 14.10
C LEU A 18 -16.08 -2.78 13.40
N GLY A 19 -17.22 -2.70 14.10
CA GLY A 19 -18.53 -2.97 13.50
C GLY A 19 -18.88 -2.02 12.36
N ILE A 20 -18.60 -0.72 12.51
CA ILE A 20 -18.83 0.26 11.43
C ILE A 20 -17.93 -0.03 10.22
N ILE A 21 -16.65 -0.34 10.47
CA ILE A 21 -15.70 -0.67 9.41
C ILE A 21 -16.11 -1.96 8.70
N LEU A 22 -16.59 -2.95 9.46
CA LEU A 22 -17.05 -4.22 8.89
C LEU A 22 -18.29 -4.06 8.00
N MET A 23 -19.22 -3.16 8.33
CA MET A 23 -20.33 -2.80 7.43
C MET A 23 -19.81 -2.19 6.12
N LEU A 24 -18.80 -1.33 6.19
CA LEU A 24 -18.16 -0.76 5.00
C LEU A 24 -17.51 -1.86 4.14
N ILE A 25 -16.76 -2.78 4.77
CA ILE A 25 -16.13 -3.92 4.10
C ILE A 25 -17.18 -4.80 3.41
N GLY A 26 -18.30 -5.07 4.07
CA GLY A 26 -19.41 -5.81 3.46
C GLY A 26 -19.98 -5.10 2.22
N GLY A 27 -20.10 -3.79 2.25
CA GLY A 27 -20.48 -2.99 1.09
C GLY A 27 -19.44 -3.09 -0.05
N ILE A 28 -18.16 -3.07 0.27
CA ILE A 28 -17.06 -3.23 -0.70
C ILE A 28 -17.10 -4.62 -1.37
N ILE A 29 -17.37 -5.69 -0.61
CA ILE A 29 -17.51 -7.06 -1.14
C ILE A 29 -18.69 -7.14 -2.13
N LEU A 30 -19.75 -6.38 -1.95
CA LEU A 30 -20.92 -6.38 -2.83
C LEU A 30 -20.71 -5.59 -4.15
N LEU A 31 -19.73 -4.67 -4.21
CA LEU A 31 -19.53 -3.82 -5.40
C LEU A 31 -19.31 -4.60 -6.71
N PRO A 32 -18.53 -5.70 -6.76
CA PRO A 32 -18.33 -6.44 -8.01
C PRO A 32 -19.62 -7.03 -8.60
N ILE A 33 -20.65 -7.23 -7.80
CA ILE A 33 -21.95 -7.73 -8.27
C ILE A 33 -22.57 -6.81 -9.35
N MET A 34 -22.25 -5.50 -9.32
CA MET A 34 -22.70 -4.57 -10.37
C MET A 34 -22.21 -4.97 -11.77
N LEU A 35 -21.09 -5.70 -11.86
CA LEU A 35 -20.56 -6.17 -13.13
C LEU A 35 -21.46 -7.21 -13.81
N LEU A 36 -22.30 -7.90 -13.05
CA LEU A 36 -23.26 -8.88 -13.59
C LEU A 36 -24.31 -8.26 -14.50
N ALA A 37 -24.54 -6.95 -14.42
CA ALA A 37 -25.37 -6.23 -15.37
C ALA A 37 -24.75 -6.18 -16.78
N VAL A 38 -23.41 -6.28 -16.88
CA VAL A 38 -22.67 -6.26 -18.15
C VAL A 38 -22.29 -7.69 -18.59
N TYR A 39 -22.00 -8.57 -17.63
CA TYR A 39 -21.61 -9.96 -17.84
C TYR A 39 -22.55 -10.91 -17.09
N PRO A 40 -23.81 -11.12 -17.57
CA PRO A 40 -24.81 -11.96 -16.88
C PRO A 40 -24.40 -13.43 -16.75
N GLU A 41 -23.52 -13.91 -17.63
CA GLU A 41 -22.98 -15.27 -17.63
C GLU A 41 -22.20 -15.58 -16.33
N GLU A 42 -21.65 -14.56 -15.66
CA GLU A 42 -20.93 -14.72 -14.40
C GLU A 42 -21.84 -14.74 -13.16
N SER A 43 -23.18 -14.72 -13.33
CA SER A 43 -24.15 -14.74 -12.23
C SER A 43 -24.02 -15.95 -11.29
N VAL A 44 -23.42 -17.04 -11.76
CA VAL A 44 -23.06 -18.23 -10.96
C VAL A 44 -22.20 -17.85 -9.75
N TYR A 45 -21.37 -16.82 -9.87
CA TYR A 45 -20.49 -16.35 -8.78
C TYR A 45 -21.15 -15.31 -7.87
N ALA A 46 -22.41 -14.91 -8.10
CA ALA A 46 -23.09 -13.91 -7.29
C ALA A 46 -23.15 -14.29 -5.81
N SER A 47 -23.37 -15.58 -5.51
CA SER A 47 -23.43 -16.09 -4.13
C SER A 47 -22.11 -15.97 -3.41
N CYS A 48 -20.96 -16.08 -4.12
CA CYS A 48 -19.63 -15.93 -3.53
C CYS A 48 -19.40 -14.54 -2.92
N PHE A 49 -20.06 -13.51 -3.43
CA PHE A 49 -19.99 -12.14 -2.95
C PHE A 49 -21.14 -11.78 -2.04
N THR A 50 -22.38 -12.24 -2.35
CA THR A 50 -23.57 -11.87 -1.60
C THR A 50 -23.53 -12.42 -0.17
N ILE A 51 -23.14 -13.70 0.00
CA ILE A 51 -23.10 -14.34 1.33
C ILE A 51 -22.12 -13.61 2.26
N PRO A 52 -20.82 -13.47 1.94
CA PRO A 52 -19.89 -12.80 2.84
C PRO A 52 -20.16 -11.31 2.98
N GLY A 53 -20.63 -10.62 1.92
CA GLY A 53 -20.98 -9.21 2.00
C GLY A 53 -22.12 -8.93 2.95
N VAL A 54 -23.22 -9.69 2.85
CA VAL A 54 -24.38 -9.56 3.74
C VAL A 54 -24.03 -9.97 5.18
N THR A 55 -23.29 -11.06 5.37
CA THR A 55 -22.84 -11.49 6.71
C THR A 55 -21.94 -10.45 7.37
N ALA A 56 -21.03 -9.83 6.63
CA ALA A 56 -20.20 -8.74 7.14
C ALA A 56 -21.04 -7.53 7.57
N ILE A 57 -22.05 -7.13 6.77
CA ILE A 57 -22.93 -6.02 7.11
C ILE A 57 -23.75 -6.33 8.36
N LEU A 58 -24.35 -7.52 8.45
CA LEU A 58 -25.17 -7.91 9.60
C LEU A 58 -24.33 -8.00 10.89
N THR A 59 -23.19 -8.66 10.84
CA THR A 59 -22.26 -8.76 11.97
C THR A 59 -21.77 -7.37 12.39
N GLY A 60 -21.38 -6.55 11.43
CA GLY A 60 -20.94 -5.17 11.67
C GLY A 60 -22.05 -4.31 12.28
N TYR A 61 -23.29 -4.47 11.84
CA TYR A 61 -24.44 -3.77 12.42
C TYR A 61 -24.63 -4.14 13.89
N VAL A 62 -24.63 -5.43 14.24
CA VAL A 62 -24.73 -5.89 15.62
C VAL A 62 -23.61 -5.32 16.48
N MET A 63 -22.36 -5.35 16.00
CA MET A 63 -21.22 -4.77 16.72
C MET A 63 -21.37 -3.25 16.88
N SER A 64 -21.90 -2.53 15.90
CA SER A 64 -22.09 -1.08 15.97
C SER A 64 -23.09 -0.63 17.04
N LEU A 65 -24.02 -1.51 17.45
CA LEU A 65 -25.00 -1.24 18.50
C LEU A 65 -24.35 -0.94 19.87
N PHE A 66 -23.11 -1.43 20.10
CA PHE A 66 -22.37 -1.13 21.34
C PHE A 66 -22.11 0.37 21.56
N ILE A 67 -22.02 1.15 20.48
CA ILE A 67 -21.70 2.60 20.55
C ILE A 67 -22.84 3.51 20.12
N ARG A 68 -23.95 2.94 19.65
CA ARG A 68 -25.09 3.71 19.11
C ARG A 68 -25.85 4.39 20.25
N GLY A 69 -26.03 5.72 20.15
CA GLY A 69 -26.78 6.51 21.11
C GLY A 69 -26.12 6.66 22.48
N ARG A 70 -24.84 6.34 22.63
CA ARG A 70 -24.08 6.44 23.87
C ARG A 70 -22.98 7.47 23.76
N ASP A 71 -22.63 8.12 24.88
CA ASP A 71 -21.48 9.03 24.93
C ASP A 71 -20.17 8.23 24.85
N LYS A 72 -19.33 8.60 23.88
CA LYS A 72 -18.07 7.90 23.60
C LYS A 72 -16.95 8.53 24.43
N ARG A 73 -16.30 7.73 25.27
CA ARG A 73 -15.04 8.14 25.92
C ARG A 73 -13.96 8.35 24.89
N ARG A 74 -12.96 9.16 25.22
CA ARG A 74 -11.76 9.29 24.37
C ARG A 74 -11.03 7.96 24.32
N LEU A 75 -10.49 7.61 23.15
CA LEU A 75 -9.58 6.48 23.00
C LEU A 75 -8.38 6.70 23.95
N ILE A 76 -8.11 5.73 24.81
CA ILE A 76 -7.05 5.79 25.84
C ILE A 76 -5.92 4.85 25.38
N GLY A 77 -4.67 5.27 25.64
CA GLY A 77 -3.51 4.51 25.18
C GLY A 77 -3.48 4.43 23.67
N HIS A 78 -2.99 3.36 23.11
CA HIS A 78 -2.90 3.13 21.68
C HIS A 78 -4.05 2.24 21.14
N GLN A 79 -5.28 2.45 21.60
CA GLN A 79 -6.49 1.74 21.12
C GLN A 79 -6.80 2.04 19.65
N ASP A 80 -6.38 3.20 19.17
CA ASP A 80 -6.39 3.59 17.75
C ASP A 80 -5.60 2.60 16.89
N ALA A 81 -4.38 2.22 17.30
CA ALA A 81 -3.58 1.22 16.59
C ALA A 81 -4.26 -0.16 16.56
N LEU A 82 -4.91 -0.57 17.67
CA LEU A 82 -5.69 -1.82 17.70
C LEU A 82 -6.85 -1.79 16.70
N ILE A 83 -7.63 -0.69 16.65
CA ILE A 83 -8.74 -0.56 15.72
C ILE A 83 -8.23 -0.67 14.27
N VAL A 84 -7.13 0.00 13.94
CA VAL A 84 -6.55 -0.05 12.58
C VAL A 84 -6.12 -1.48 12.24
N VAL A 85 -5.29 -2.13 13.05
CA VAL A 85 -4.78 -3.48 12.75
C VAL A 85 -5.92 -4.50 12.65
N PHE A 86 -6.87 -4.50 13.59
CA PHE A 86 -8.02 -5.42 13.52
C PHE A 86 -8.95 -5.12 12.35
N SER A 87 -9.10 -3.86 11.93
CA SER A 87 -9.86 -3.50 10.73
C SER A 87 -9.29 -4.14 9.48
N TRP A 88 -7.95 -4.09 9.34
CA TRP A 88 -7.25 -4.70 8.21
C TRP A 88 -7.35 -6.22 8.23
N LEU A 89 -7.18 -6.85 9.40
CA LEU A 89 -7.36 -8.29 9.55
C LEU A 89 -8.78 -8.73 9.20
N LEU A 90 -9.81 -8.00 9.66
CA LEU A 90 -11.20 -8.28 9.31
C LEU A 90 -11.46 -8.08 7.82
N ALA A 91 -10.91 -7.03 7.20
CA ALA A 91 -11.04 -6.80 5.76
C ALA A 91 -10.47 -7.98 4.97
N ILE A 92 -9.26 -8.43 5.30
CA ILE A 92 -8.61 -9.55 4.64
C ILE A 92 -9.41 -10.84 4.83
N LEU A 93 -9.83 -11.16 6.07
CA LEU A 93 -10.56 -12.38 6.36
C LEU A 93 -11.92 -12.45 5.66
N PHE A 94 -12.71 -11.38 5.69
CA PHE A 94 -14.01 -11.38 5.00
C PHE A 94 -13.87 -11.35 3.49
N CYS A 95 -12.89 -10.62 2.95
CA CYS A 95 -12.62 -10.59 1.51
C CYS A 95 -11.98 -11.89 0.97
N SER A 96 -11.41 -12.75 1.82
CA SER A 96 -10.90 -14.06 1.40
C SER A 96 -12.03 -15.09 1.15
N VAL A 97 -13.19 -14.90 1.79
CA VAL A 97 -14.32 -15.83 1.67
C VAL A 97 -14.82 -15.99 0.22
N PRO A 98 -14.98 -14.93 -0.60
CA PRO A 98 -15.32 -15.07 -2.01
C PRO A 98 -14.40 -16.03 -2.77
N PHE A 99 -13.08 -15.92 -2.59
CA PHE A 99 -12.11 -16.81 -3.24
C PHE A 99 -12.23 -18.25 -2.75
N MET A 100 -12.41 -18.46 -1.44
CA MET A 100 -12.61 -19.80 -0.86
C MET A 100 -13.87 -20.48 -1.39
N LEU A 101 -14.98 -19.73 -1.56
CA LEU A 101 -16.26 -20.27 -2.05
C LEU A 101 -16.21 -20.71 -3.51
N THR A 102 -15.19 -20.31 -4.28
CA THR A 102 -14.98 -20.89 -5.64
C THR A 102 -14.53 -22.34 -5.59
N GLY A 103 -14.01 -22.82 -4.48
CA GLY A 103 -13.39 -24.14 -4.34
C GLY A 103 -12.03 -24.30 -5.04
N LYS A 104 -11.54 -23.24 -5.71
CA LYS A 104 -10.25 -23.24 -6.42
C LYS A 104 -9.07 -22.85 -5.50
N TYR A 105 -9.32 -22.07 -4.47
CA TYR A 105 -8.28 -21.52 -3.56
C TYR A 105 -8.52 -21.99 -2.13
N ASN A 106 -7.46 -22.44 -1.47
CA ASN A 106 -7.49 -22.77 -0.05
C ASN A 106 -7.42 -21.50 0.82
N PHE A 107 -7.54 -21.66 2.15
CA PHE A 107 -7.52 -20.55 3.09
C PHE A 107 -6.26 -19.69 2.97
N THR A 108 -5.08 -20.30 2.91
CA THR A 108 -3.79 -19.59 2.81
C THR A 108 -3.69 -18.78 1.53
N GLN A 109 -4.05 -19.37 0.38
CA GLN A 109 -4.04 -18.70 -0.92
C GLN A 109 -5.04 -17.53 -0.95
N SER A 110 -6.24 -17.73 -0.41
CA SER A 110 -7.29 -16.70 -0.38
C SER A 110 -6.91 -15.52 0.52
N VAL A 111 -6.32 -15.78 1.69
CA VAL A 111 -5.81 -14.74 2.60
C VAL A 111 -4.65 -14.00 1.96
N PHE A 112 -3.73 -14.72 1.31
CA PHE A 112 -2.61 -14.13 0.59
C PHE A 112 -3.07 -13.15 -0.49
N GLU A 113 -3.96 -13.59 -1.39
CA GLU A 113 -4.48 -12.76 -2.49
C GLU A 113 -5.18 -11.50 -1.96
N CYS A 114 -6.01 -11.64 -0.91
CA CYS A 114 -6.68 -10.51 -0.31
C CYS A 114 -5.72 -9.58 0.44
N THR A 115 -4.70 -10.12 1.10
CA THR A 115 -3.66 -9.29 1.72
C THR A 115 -2.93 -8.49 0.66
N SER A 116 -2.55 -9.13 -0.45
CA SER A 116 -1.90 -8.47 -1.58
C SER A 116 -2.78 -7.36 -2.18
N GLY A 117 -4.09 -7.62 -2.35
CA GLY A 117 -5.04 -6.61 -2.81
C GLY A 117 -5.18 -5.43 -1.86
N TRP A 118 -5.43 -5.68 -0.58
CA TRP A 118 -5.61 -4.62 0.43
C TRP A 118 -4.32 -3.83 0.69
N SER A 119 -3.17 -4.50 0.78
CA SER A 119 -1.87 -3.84 0.98
C SER A 119 -1.36 -3.12 -0.27
N THR A 120 -2.07 -3.22 -1.39
CA THR A 120 -1.65 -2.69 -2.70
C THR A 120 -0.29 -3.23 -3.14
N THR A 121 -0.04 -4.52 -2.91
CA THR A 121 1.23 -5.16 -3.26
C THR A 121 1.23 -5.67 -4.71
N GLY A 122 0.27 -6.52 -5.08
CA GLY A 122 0.20 -7.07 -6.44
C GLY A 122 0.81 -8.46 -6.65
N LEU A 123 1.48 -9.04 -5.65
CA LEU A 123 1.83 -10.47 -5.68
C LEU A 123 0.56 -11.32 -5.73
N SER A 124 0.53 -12.35 -6.56
CA SER A 124 -0.70 -13.10 -6.82
C SER A 124 -0.48 -14.61 -6.91
N VAL A 125 -1.43 -15.35 -6.35
CA VAL A 125 -1.57 -16.80 -6.53
C VAL A 125 -2.68 -17.14 -7.55
N VAL A 126 -3.35 -16.13 -8.11
CA VAL A 126 -4.46 -16.28 -9.04
C VAL A 126 -3.95 -16.35 -10.47
N ASN A 127 -4.34 -17.43 -11.21
CA ASN A 127 -4.17 -17.44 -12.65
C ASN A 127 -5.20 -16.51 -13.29
N VAL A 128 -4.76 -15.38 -13.81
CA VAL A 128 -5.63 -14.32 -14.33
C VAL A 128 -6.34 -14.71 -15.63
N GLU A 129 -5.79 -15.65 -16.40
CA GLU A 129 -6.38 -16.10 -17.66
C GLU A 129 -7.65 -16.92 -17.46
N ASP A 130 -7.69 -17.73 -16.38
CA ASP A 130 -8.82 -18.58 -16.01
C ASP A 130 -9.74 -17.93 -14.95
N CYS A 131 -9.47 -16.67 -14.59
CA CYS A 131 -10.18 -15.98 -13.53
C CYS A 131 -11.40 -15.24 -14.08
N PRO A 132 -12.61 -15.44 -13.52
CA PRO A 132 -13.80 -14.67 -13.91
C PRO A 132 -13.60 -13.16 -13.73
N LYS A 133 -14.17 -12.36 -14.61
CA LYS A 133 -14.03 -10.89 -14.59
C LYS A 133 -14.52 -10.27 -13.30
N ILE A 134 -15.53 -10.84 -12.67
CA ILE A 134 -16.04 -10.37 -11.37
C ILE A 134 -14.95 -10.42 -10.27
N PHE A 135 -14.09 -11.46 -10.26
CA PHE A 135 -12.96 -11.56 -9.34
C PHE A 135 -11.81 -10.62 -9.74
N LEU A 136 -11.55 -10.43 -11.05
CA LEU A 136 -10.57 -9.46 -11.53
C LEU A 136 -10.96 -8.05 -11.11
N LEU A 137 -12.24 -7.67 -11.25
CA LEU A 137 -12.74 -6.40 -10.73
C LEU A 137 -12.64 -6.33 -9.21
N PHE A 138 -12.94 -7.41 -8.50
CA PHE A 138 -12.82 -7.43 -7.03
C PHE A 138 -11.39 -7.17 -6.56
N ARG A 139 -10.39 -7.72 -7.23
CA ARG A 139 -8.97 -7.42 -6.97
C ARG A 139 -8.69 -5.92 -7.12
N SER A 140 -9.17 -5.30 -8.18
CA SER A 140 -9.03 -3.85 -8.40
C SER A 140 -9.79 -3.01 -7.38
N VAL A 141 -10.97 -3.45 -6.93
CA VAL A 141 -11.73 -2.81 -5.85
C VAL A 141 -10.95 -2.83 -4.54
N MET A 142 -10.33 -3.97 -4.19
CA MET A 142 -9.45 -4.05 -3.01
C MET A 142 -8.26 -3.09 -3.13
N LEU A 143 -7.61 -3.00 -4.31
CA LEU A 143 -6.54 -2.03 -4.55
C LEU A 143 -7.01 -0.58 -4.37
N PHE A 144 -8.20 -0.24 -4.86
CA PHE A 144 -8.75 1.11 -4.73
C PHE A 144 -8.90 1.51 -3.25
N PHE A 145 -9.59 0.68 -2.47
CA PHE A 145 -9.84 0.98 -1.06
C PHE A 145 -8.59 0.80 -0.19
N GLY A 146 -7.73 -0.15 -0.50
CA GLY A 146 -6.43 -0.30 0.13
C GLY A 146 -5.49 0.88 -0.13
N GLY A 147 -5.47 1.40 -1.36
CA GLY A 147 -4.65 2.54 -1.76
C GLY A 147 -5.09 3.84 -1.10
N VAL A 148 -6.38 4.14 -1.12
CA VAL A 148 -6.95 5.32 -0.45
C VAL A 148 -6.81 5.22 1.07
N GLY A 149 -6.85 4.01 1.63
CA GLY A 149 -6.84 3.74 3.06
C GLY A 149 -8.26 3.54 3.63
N LEU A 150 -8.42 2.45 4.36
CA LEU A 150 -9.71 2.05 4.92
C LEU A 150 -10.24 3.07 5.91
N VAL A 151 -9.36 3.61 6.77
CA VAL A 151 -9.72 4.64 7.76
C VAL A 151 -10.08 5.96 7.09
N LEU A 152 -9.40 6.34 6.01
CA LEU A 152 -9.70 7.57 5.29
C LEU A 152 -11.10 7.51 4.66
N VAL A 153 -11.49 6.35 4.10
CA VAL A 153 -12.84 6.14 3.58
C VAL A 153 -13.86 6.24 4.71
N MET A 154 -13.59 5.60 5.86
CA MET A 154 -14.46 5.70 7.04
C MET A 154 -14.64 7.17 7.49
N ILE A 155 -13.56 7.94 7.58
CA ILE A 155 -13.61 9.35 7.98
C ILE A 155 -14.40 10.20 6.99
N SER A 156 -14.34 9.89 5.69
CA SER A 156 -15.08 10.64 4.67
C SER A 156 -16.61 10.52 4.83
N VAL A 157 -17.06 9.42 5.40
CA VAL A 157 -18.47 9.08 5.66
C VAL A 157 -18.90 9.50 7.06
N LEU A 158 -18.04 9.26 8.06
CA LEU A 158 -18.34 9.48 9.47
C LEU A 158 -17.60 10.72 9.98
N SER A 159 -18.35 11.75 10.39
CA SER A 159 -17.80 12.90 11.10
C SER A 159 -17.61 12.57 12.58
N ASP A 160 -16.47 12.00 12.97
CA ASP A 160 -16.19 11.66 14.37
C ASP A 160 -14.97 12.40 14.92
N ARG A 161 -15.01 12.71 16.24
CA ARG A 161 -13.91 13.35 16.98
C ARG A 161 -12.63 12.49 17.04
N HIS A 162 -12.76 11.17 16.87
CA HIS A 162 -11.65 10.21 16.92
C HIS A 162 -10.94 9.99 15.57
N GLY A 163 -11.52 10.49 14.48
CA GLY A 163 -10.99 10.26 13.13
C GLY A 163 -9.54 10.67 12.92
N MET A 164 -9.08 11.75 13.59
CA MET A 164 -7.69 12.20 13.47
C MET A 164 -6.69 11.18 14.03
N ARG A 165 -6.97 10.56 15.16
CA ARG A 165 -6.08 9.57 15.77
C ARG A 165 -5.99 8.30 14.92
N LEU A 166 -7.13 7.84 14.39
CA LEU A 166 -7.19 6.71 13.48
C LEU A 166 -6.47 7.00 12.17
N TYR A 167 -6.59 8.22 11.64
CA TYR A 167 -5.88 8.66 10.43
C TYR A 167 -4.35 8.65 10.61
N CYS A 168 -3.86 9.17 11.74
CA CYS A 168 -2.45 9.11 12.07
C CYS A 168 -1.97 7.67 12.32
N ALA A 169 -2.82 6.81 12.91
CA ALA A 169 -2.48 5.41 13.15
C ALA A 169 -2.40 4.56 11.85
N GLU A 170 -3.03 5.00 10.75
CA GLU A 170 -2.87 4.40 9.42
C GLU A 170 -1.63 4.91 8.66
N GLY A 171 -0.76 5.71 9.30
CA GLY A 171 0.49 6.21 8.70
C GLY A 171 0.36 7.56 8.00
N HIS A 172 -0.77 8.24 8.12
CA HIS A 172 -1.00 9.56 7.53
C HIS A 172 -0.67 10.69 8.52
N THR A 173 0.33 11.51 8.22
CA THR A 173 0.77 12.59 9.11
C THR A 173 0.28 13.98 8.70
N ASP A 174 -0.14 14.16 7.46
CA ASP A 174 -0.38 15.46 6.86
C ASP A 174 -1.86 15.86 6.85
N ARG A 175 -2.16 17.12 7.19
CA ARG A 175 -3.51 17.69 7.12
C ARG A 175 -3.69 18.53 5.86
N LEU A 176 -4.62 18.13 4.99
CA LEU A 176 -4.98 18.90 3.80
C LEU A 176 -5.69 20.22 4.13
N VAL A 177 -6.60 20.17 5.11
CA VAL A 177 -7.42 21.29 5.54
C VAL A 177 -7.70 21.10 7.04
N PRO A 178 -8.04 22.15 7.80
CA PRO A 178 -8.41 22.02 9.21
C PRO A 178 -9.55 21.03 9.47
N ASN A 179 -10.39 20.77 8.47
CA ASN A 179 -11.47 19.79 8.54
C ASN A 179 -11.06 18.47 7.86
N LEU A 180 -10.90 17.42 8.66
CA LEU A 180 -10.44 16.10 8.24
C LEU A 180 -11.38 15.44 7.22
N VAL A 181 -12.70 15.57 7.40
CA VAL A 181 -13.71 15.02 6.47
C VAL A 181 -13.60 15.67 5.09
N LYS A 182 -13.39 16.99 5.04
CA LYS A 182 -13.18 17.69 3.76
C LYS A 182 -11.89 17.23 3.09
N SER A 183 -10.83 17.00 3.87
CA SER A 183 -9.56 16.48 3.36
C SER A 183 -9.74 15.09 2.76
N ALA A 184 -10.39 14.19 3.48
CA ALA A 184 -10.65 12.82 3.02
C ALA A 184 -11.47 12.79 1.72
N ARG A 185 -12.57 13.54 1.67
CA ARG A 185 -13.41 13.66 0.45
C ARG A 185 -12.62 14.22 -0.73
N MET A 186 -11.76 15.20 -0.50
CA MET A 186 -10.95 15.81 -1.55
C MET A 186 -9.92 14.83 -2.11
N ILE A 187 -9.28 14.02 -1.27
CA ILE A 187 -8.39 12.94 -1.69
C ILE A 187 -9.14 11.97 -2.59
N ILE A 188 -10.30 11.48 -2.16
CA ILE A 188 -11.12 10.54 -2.94
C ILE A 188 -11.51 11.13 -4.31
N VAL A 189 -11.91 12.40 -4.36
CA VAL A 189 -12.28 13.08 -5.61
C VAL A 189 -11.09 13.18 -6.57
N ILE A 190 -9.91 13.60 -6.08
CA ILE A 190 -8.69 13.69 -6.90
C ILE A 190 -8.30 12.29 -7.41
N TYR A 191 -8.32 11.31 -6.52
CA TYR A 191 -7.96 9.93 -6.83
C TYR A 191 -8.89 9.34 -7.91
N THR A 192 -10.20 9.49 -7.75
CA THR A 192 -11.20 9.05 -8.72
C THR A 192 -11.06 9.79 -10.06
N GLY A 193 -10.77 11.09 -10.01
CA GLY A 193 -10.52 11.90 -11.22
C GLY A 193 -9.32 11.40 -12.03
N TYR A 194 -8.23 11.02 -11.39
CA TYR A 194 -7.07 10.41 -12.07
C TYR A 194 -7.39 9.03 -12.64
N ILE A 195 -8.17 8.20 -11.92
CA ILE A 195 -8.59 6.89 -12.44
C ILE A 195 -9.43 7.07 -13.72
N ILE A 196 -10.41 7.97 -13.71
CA ILE A 196 -11.24 8.22 -14.88
C ILE A 196 -10.38 8.71 -16.05
N SER A 197 -9.49 9.68 -15.81
CA SER A 197 -8.60 10.21 -16.84
C SER A 197 -7.65 9.13 -17.39
N GLY A 198 -7.09 8.30 -16.51
CA GLY A 198 -6.21 7.19 -16.88
C GLY A 198 -6.97 6.14 -17.71
N THR A 199 -8.19 5.78 -17.32
CA THR A 199 -9.04 4.85 -18.05
C THR A 199 -9.33 5.36 -19.46
N LEU A 200 -9.69 6.65 -19.61
CA LEU A 200 -9.95 7.24 -20.93
C LEU A 200 -8.70 7.27 -21.80
N LEU A 201 -7.52 7.57 -21.24
CA LEU A 201 -6.26 7.54 -21.96
C LEU A 201 -5.87 6.11 -22.38
N TYR A 202 -6.05 5.11 -21.53
CA TYR A 202 -5.82 3.71 -21.90
C TYR A 202 -6.74 3.25 -23.04
N ILE A 203 -8.03 3.61 -23.00
CA ILE A 203 -8.96 3.31 -24.09
C ILE A 203 -8.52 4.00 -25.38
N TYR A 204 -8.08 5.27 -25.31
CA TYR A 204 -7.57 6.01 -26.46
C TYR A 204 -6.36 5.33 -27.11
N PHE A 205 -5.45 4.70 -26.31
CA PHE A 205 -4.31 3.94 -26.83
C PHE A 205 -4.64 2.48 -27.17
N GLY A 206 -5.92 2.08 -27.17
CA GLY A 206 -6.38 0.78 -27.70
C GLY A 206 -6.62 -0.31 -26.66
N MET A 207 -6.57 0.01 -25.35
CA MET A 207 -6.96 -0.94 -24.31
C MET A 207 -8.50 -1.05 -24.24
N ASN A 208 -9.05 -2.26 -24.02
CA ASN A 208 -10.49 -2.40 -23.85
C ASN A 208 -10.93 -1.74 -22.52
N TRP A 209 -12.20 -1.35 -22.41
CA TRP A 209 -12.72 -0.58 -21.29
C TRP A 209 -12.54 -1.30 -19.92
N PHE A 210 -12.71 -2.63 -19.90
CA PHE A 210 -12.59 -3.40 -18.66
C PHE A 210 -11.14 -3.46 -18.18
N ASP A 211 -10.21 -3.77 -19.06
CA ASP A 211 -8.78 -3.78 -18.75
C ASP A 211 -8.30 -2.36 -18.40
N ALA A 212 -8.75 -1.33 -19.15
CA ALA A 212 -8.40 0.07 -18.92
C ALA A 212 -8.78 0.54 -17.52
N LEU A 213 -9.99 0.20 -17.06
CA LEU A 213 -10.45 0.54 -15.71
C LEU A 213 -9.59 -0.17 -14.65
N ASN A 214 -9.38 -1.48 -14.78
CA ASN A 214 -8.62 -2.28 -13.82
C ASN A 214 -7.17 -1.81 -13.73
N HIS A 215 -6.50 -1.60 -14.88
CA HIS A 215 -5.11 -1.13 -14.90
C HIS A 215 -4.96 0.32 -14.40
N SER A 216 -5.95 1.20 -14.68
CA SER A 216 -5.93 2.58 -14.15
C SER A 216 -6.03 2.58 -12.62
N ILE A 217 -6.91 1.78 -12.05
CA ILE A 217 -7.01 1.62 -10.61
C ILE A 217 -5.69 1.06 -10.06
N ALA A 218 -5.16 -0.02 -10.64
CA ALA A 218 -3.96 -0.67 -10.18
C ALA A 218 -2.70 0.20 -10.30
N ALA A 219 -2.57 1.00 -11.37
CA ALA A 219 -1.47 1.95 -11.55
C ALA A 219 -1.47 3.05 -10.49
N LEU A 220 -2.63 3.68 -10.28
CA LEU A 220 -2.74 4.81 -9.36
C LEU A 220 -2.72 4.37 -7.89
N SER A 221 -3.27 3.20 -7.56
CA SER A 221 -3.17 2.61 -6.23
C SER A 221 -1.78 2.05 -5.92
N THR A 222 -0.87 2.10 -6.90
CA THR A 222 0.46 1.47 -6.79
C THR A 222 0.38 -0.01 -6.37
N GLY A 223 -0.57 -0.75 -6.97
CA GLY A 223 -0.89 -2.11 -6.54
C GLY A 223 -0.71 -3.19 -7.60
N GLY A 224 -0.37 -2.85 -8.86
CA GLY A 224 0.18 -3.73 -9.89
C GLY A 224 -0.65 -4.93 -10.35
N PHE A 225 -1.83 -5.18 -9.79
CA PHE A 225 -2.68 -6.25 -10.31
C PHE A 225 -3.05 -5.99 -11.77
N SER A 226 -2.87 -7.01 -12.60
CA SER A 226 -3.22 -6.99 -14.02
C SER A 226 -4.35 -7.97 -14.33
N THR A 227 -5.05 -7.73 -15.42
CA THR A 227 -5.99 -8.66 -16.05
C THR A 227 -5.30 -9.60 -17.07
N LYS A 228 -3.98 -9.41 -17.27
CA LYS A 228 -3.14 -10.17 -18.19
C LYS A 228 -1.95 -10.78 -17.48
N ALA A 229 -1.55 -11.98 -17.82
CA ALA A 229 -0.40 -12.66 -17.23
C ALA A 229 0.91 -11.89 -17.47
N GLU A 230 1.07 -11.33 -18.67
CA GLU A 230 2.26 -10.53 -19.06
C GLU A 230 2.19 -9.09 -18.59
N SER A 231 1.21 -8.73 -17.74
CA SER A 231 1.02 -7.37 -17.22
C SER A 231 0.89 -6.32 -18.34
N ILE A 232 1.54 -5.16 -18.22
CA ILE A 232 1.54 -4.09 -19.24
C ILE A 232 2.29 -4.52 -20.51
N GLY A 233 3.24 -5.44 -20.40
CA GLY A 233 3.98 -6.00 -21.54
C GLY A 233 3.09 -6.61 -22.61
N TYR A 234 1.93 -7.18 -22.22
CA TYR A 234 0.93 -7.73 -23.14
C TYR A 234 0.52 -6.78 -24.28
N TYR A 235 0.45 -5.48 -23.98
CA TYR A 235 -0.05 -4.49 -24.96
C TYR A 235 1.01 -4.00 -25.93
N GLY A 236 2.31 -4.11 -25.61
CA GLY A 236 3.42 -3.67 -26.47
C GLY A 236 3.34 -2.23 -26.97
N SER A 237 2.55 -1.37 -26.29
CA SER A 237 2.22 -0.02 -26.72
C SER A 237 2.94 1.04 -25.90
N PHE A 238 3.76 1.86 -26.55
CA PHE A 238 4.45 3.00 -25.91
C PHE A 238 3.46 3.97 -25.23
N GLY A 239 2.26 4.20 -25.84
CA GLY A 239 1.25 5.08 -25.25
C GLY A 239 0.72 4.54 -23.94
N ILE A 240 0.44 3.23 -23.87
CA ILE A 240 -0.03 2.56 -22.64
C ILE A 240 1.05 2.62 -21.56
N GLU A 241 2.30 2.32 -21.90
CA GLU A 241 3.42 2.41 -20.95
C GLU A 241 3.61 3.82 -20.41
N ALA A 242 3.56 4.84 -21.28
CA ALA A 242 3.70 6.24 -20.88
C ALA A 242 2.59 6.68 -19.91
N VAL A 243 1.33 6.31 -20.19
CA VAL A 243 0.19 6.57 -19.29
C VAL A 243 0.41 5.86 -17.96
N THR A 244 0.86 4.61 -17.98
CA THR A 244 1.14 3.82 -16.79
C THR A 244 2.24 4.49 -15.93
N ILE A 245 3.35 4.90 -16.53
CA ILE A 245 4.44 5.62 -15.84
C ILE A 245 3.90 6.88 -15.14
N VAL A 246 3.09 7.69 -15.83
CA VAL A 246 2.51 8.90 -15.24
C VAL A 246 1.61 8.57 -14.07
N LEU A 247 0.71 7.58 -14.19
CA LEU A 247 -0.19 7.17 -13.11
C LEU A 247 0.57 6.61 -11.91
N MET A 248 1.61 5.80 -12.13
CA MET A 248 2.48 5.26 -11.08
C MET A 248 3.20 6.39 -10.31
N LEU A 249 3.77 7.37 -11.02
CA LEU A 249 4.41 8.53 -10.39
C LEU A 249 3.43 9.37 -9.60
N LEU A 250 2.21 9.58 -10.13
CA LEU A 250 1.14 10.27 -9.39
C LEU A 250 0.71 9.48 -8.16
N GLY A 251 0.47 8.18 -8.27
CA GLY A 251 0.07 7.31 -7.16
C GLY A 251 1.08 7.30 -6.01
N SER A 252 2.37 7.30 -6.33
CA SER A 252 3.47 7.30 -5.35
C SER A 252 3.80 8.68 -4.76
N THR A 253 3.11 9.74 -5.22
CA THR A 253 3.31 11.11 -4.73
C THR A 253 2.31 11.44 -3.62
N ASN A 254 2.75 12.21 -2.62
CA ASN A 254 1.91 12.66 -1.51
C ASN A 254 0.61 13.34 -2.00
N PHE A 255 -0.53 12.95 -1.43
CA PHE A 255 -1.85 13.49 -1.80
C PHE A 255 -1.95 15.03 -1.66
N LEU A 256 -1.24 15.62 -0.70
CA LEU A 256 -1.16 17.09 -0.55
C LEU A 256 -0.45 17.75 -1.73
N ALA A 257 0.60 17.12 -2.27
CA ALA A 257 1.35 17.67 -3.39
C ALA A 257 0.46 17.84 -4.64
N HIS A 258 -0.52 16.93 -4.83
CA HIS A 258 -1.48 17.05 -5.94
C HIS A 258 -2.33 18.30 -5.87
N LEU A 259 -2.69 18.79 -4.66
CA LEU A 259 -3.42 20.04 -4.52
C LEU A 259 -2.65 21.25 -5.04
N TYR A 260 -1.31 21.27 -4.80
CA TYR A 260 -0.47 22.33 -5.37
C TYR A 260 -0.45 22.25 -6.89
N LEU A 261 -0.37 21.03 -7.44
CA LEU A 261 -0.39 20.83 -8.89
C LEU A 261 -1.69 21.36 -9.50
N ILE A 262 -2.85 20.98 -8.94
CA ILE A 262 -4.19 21.37 -9.43
C ILE A 262 -4.44 22.88 -9.25
N ARG A 263 -3.93 23.50 -8.19
CA ARG A 263 -4.08 24.93 -7.90
C ARG A 263 -3.08 25.82 -8.64
N GLY A 264 -2.32 25.30 -9.60
CA GLY A 264 -1.34 26.06 -10.39
C GLY A 264 0.01 26.29 -9.70
N GLY A 265 0.26 25.65 -8.56
CA GLY A 265 1.51 25.74 -7.80
C GLY A 265 2.61 24.81 -8.27
N GLY A 266 2.80 24.62 -9.58
CA GLY A 266 3.77 23.67 -10.13
C GLY A 266 5.21 23.86 -9.63
N LYS A 267 5.65 25.10 -9.39
CA LYS A 267 7.00 25.35 -8.81
C LYS A 267 7.15 24.74 -7.41
N ASN A 268 6.13 24.75 -6.58
CA ASN A 268 6.15 24.18 -5.23
C ASN A 268 6.12 22.65 -5.29
N PHE A 269 5.37 22.07 -6.24
CA PHE A 269 5.35 20.65 -6.51
C PHE A 269 6.75 20.09 -6.80
N PHE A 270 7.47 20.69 -7.76
CA PHE A 270 8.82 20.25 -8.12
C PHE A 270 9.91 20.62 -7.08
N ARG A 271 9.64 21.55 -6.16
CA ARG A 271 10.52 21.86 -5.02
C ARG A 271 10.37 20.88 -3.86
N TYR A 272 9.24 20.20 -3.76
CA TYR A 272 8.99 19.23 -2.72
C TYR A 272 10.07 18.13 -2.75
N CYS A 273 10.68 17.83 -1.57
CA CYS A 273 11.87 16.99 -1.50
C CYS A 273 11.65 15.58 -2.04
N GLU A 274 10.50 14.95 -1.80
CA GLU A 274 10.20 13.60 -2.28
C GLU A 274 10.05 13.56 -3.79
N VAL A 275 9.28 14.49 -4.40
CA VAL A 275 9.12 14.56 -5.87
C VAL A 275 10.47 14.77 -6.55
N LYS A 276 11.29 15.70 -6.01
CA LYS A 276 12.64 15.93 -6.53
C LYS A 276 13.52 14.68 -6.40
N PHE A 277 13.47 14.00 -5.26
CA PHE A 277 14.26 12.80 -5.01
C PHE A 277 13.84 11.64 -5.91
N GLN A 278 12.54 11.42 -6.08
CA GLN A 278 11.96 10.42 -6.99
C GLN A 278 12.45 10.62 -8.42
N LEU A 279 12.39 11.87 -8.95
CA LEU A 279 12.84 12.17 -10.29
C LEU A 279 14.37 11.98 -10.46
N ILE A 280 15.15 12.36 -9.43
CA ILE A 280 16.61 12.14 -9.44
C ILE A 280 16.92 10.64 -9.46
N LEU A 281 16.27 9.83 -8.63
CA LEU A 281 16.47 8.39 -8.60
C LEU A 281 16.10 7.74 -9.94
N CYS A 282 14.97 8.12 -10.54
CA CYS A 282 14.60 7.64 -11.86
C CYS A 282 15.66 8.02 -12.93
N ALA A 283 16.12 9.28 -12.91
CA ALA A 283 17.13 9.75 -13.87
C ALA A 283 18.49 9.08 -13.72
N LEU A 284 18.86 8.64 -12.52
CA LEU A 284 20.12 7.92 -12.27
C LEU A 284 19.98 6.42 -12.50
N ALA A 285 18.91 5.79 -12.04
CA ALA A 285 18.75 4.34 -12.08
C ALA A 285 18.32 3.84 -13.48
N ALA A 286 17.49 4.60 -14.23
CA ALA A 286 17.02 4.14 -15.54
C ALA A 286 18.16 3.93 -16.56
N PRO A 287 19.12 4.84 -16.74
CA PRO A 287 20.25 4.58 -17.65
C PRO A 287 21.12 3.39 -17.21
N VAL A 288 21.31 3.22 -15.90
CA VAL A 288 22.08 2.09 -15.35
C VAL A 288 21.37 0.78 -15.64
N LEU A 289 20.08 0.67 -15.33
CA LEU A 289 19.30 -0.54 -15.58
C LEU A 289 19.23 -0.85 -17.09
N SER A 290 18.99 0.18 -17.92
CA SER A 290 18.95 0.06 -19.38
C SER A 290 20.28 -0.45 -19.94
N ALA A 291 21.40 0.08 -19.46
CA ALA A 291 22.73 -0.38 -19.89
C ALA A 291 22.94 -1.87 -19.58
N PHE A 292 22.57 -2.33 -18.38
CA PHE A 292 22.69 -3.75 -18.03
C PHE A 292 21.74 -4.64 -18.85
N LEU A 293 20.53 -4.18 -19.20
CA LEU A 293 19.60 -4.93 -20.05
C LEU A 293 20.17 -5.10 -21.47
N ILE A 294 20.71 -4.04 -22.04
CA ILE A 294 21.29 -4.04 -23.39
C ILE A 294 22.60 -4.85 -23.44
N TYR A 295 23.57 -4.54 -22.56
CA TYR A 295 24.85 -5.21 -22.53
C TYR A 295 24.79 -6.64 -22.03
N GLY A 296 23.80 -6.97 -21.19
CA GLY A 296 23.50 -8.32 -20.72
C GLY A 296 22.84 -9.22 -21.77
N GLY A 297 22.51 -8.68 -22.96
CA GLY A 297 21.90 -9.42 -24.05
C GLY A 297 20.44 -9.81 -23.82
N LEU A 298 19.78 -9.21 -22.81
CA LEU A 298 18.37 -9.43 -22.52
C LEU A 298 17.48 -8.67 -23.51
N GLU A 299 17.97 -7.52 -24.02
CA GLU A 299 17.28 -6.71 -25.03
C GLU A 299 18.18 -6.49 -26.26
N GLY A 300 17.64 -6.86 -27.43
CA GLY A 300 18.39 -6.74 -28.71
C GLY A 300 18.44 -5.33 -29.30
N HIS A 301 17.55 -4.42 -28.86
CA HIS A 301 17.44 -3.08 -29.38
C HIS A 301 17.61 -2.02 -28.27
N VAL A 302 18.47 -1.05 -28.49
CA VAL A 302 18.78 0.04 -27.53
C VAL A 302 17.51 0.81 -27.12
N GLY A 303 16.60 1.06 -28.06
CA GLY A 303 15.36 1.76 -27.80
C GLY A 303 14.41 0.99 -26.87
N GLN A 304 14.31 -0.32 -27.05
CA GLN A 304 13.50 -1.19 -26.19
C GLN A 304 14.13 -1.31 -24.82
N GLY A 305 15.44 -1.58 -24.74
CA GLY A 305 16.14 -1.66 -23.46
C GLY A 305 16.04 -0.39 -22.61
N PHE A 306 15.99 0.81 -23.25
CA PHE A 306 15.74 2.05 -22.51
C PHE A 306 14.28 2.16 -22.02
N ARG A 307 13.29 1.77 -22.84
CA ARG A 307 11.87 1.76 -22.44
C ARG A 307 11.64 0.84 -21.24
N ASP A 308 12.11 -0.40 -21.35
CA ASP A 308 11.96 -1.39 -20.29
C ASP A 308 12.73 -0.99 -19.03
N GLY A 309 13.97 -0.49 -19.18
CA GLY A 309 14.75 0.00 -18.06
C GLY A 309 14.07 1.15 -17.31
N LEU A 310 13.55 2.14 -18.02
CA LEU A 310 12.80 3.24 -17.41
C LEU A 310 11.51 2.75 -16.72
N PHE A 311 10.75 1.89 -17.41
CA PHE A 311 9.51 1.35 -16.87
C PHE A 311 9.76 0.55 -15.58
N GLN A 312 10.76 -0.35 -15.57
CA GLN A 312 11.10 -1.18 -14.43
C GLN A 312 11.64 -0.37 -13.24
N VAL A 313 12.42 0.69 -13.48
CA VAL A 313 12.86 1.61 -12.42
C VAL A 313 11.67 2.33 -11.80
N VAL A 314 10.77 2.85 -12.63
CA VAL A 314 9.58 3.56 -12.13
C VAL A 314 8.69 2.62 -11.35
N THR A 315 8.36 1.44 -11.87
CA THR A 315 7.47 0.49 -11.19
C THR A 315 8.04 0.02 -9.84
N ALA A 316 9.36 -0.22 -9.76
CA ALA A 316 10.02 -0.60 -8.51
C ALA A 316 10.04 0.54 -7.48
N LEU A 317 10.41 1.75 -7.89
CA LEU A 317 10.52 2.90 -7.00
C LEU A 317 9.16 3.41 -6.53
N THR A 318 8.14 3.34 -7.38
CA THR A 318 6.75 3.69 -7.03
C THR A 318 6.02 2.60 -6.27
N THR A 319 6.65 1.45 -6.08
CA THR A 319 6.07 0.24 -5.48
C THR A 319 4.78 -0.20 -6.16
N THR A 320 4.72 -0.16 -7.50
CA THR A 320 3.51 -0.51 -8.25
C THR A 320 3.46 -1.97 -8.66
N GLY A 321 4.57 -2.54 -9.18
CA GLY A 321 4.64 -3.96 -9.53
C GLY A 321 4.18 -4.34 -10.94
N PHE A 322 3.89 -3.39 -11.81
CA PHE A 322 3.69 -3.68 -13.22
C PHE A 322 5.01 -4.04 -13.93
N GLN A 323 4.92 -4.87 -14.95
CA GLN A 323 6.09 -5.27 -15.75
C GLN A 323 5.83 -5.15 -17.25
N THR A 324 6.90 -4.86 -18.00
CA THR A 324 6.96 -4.91 -19.45
C THR A 324 7.87 -6.04 -19.93
N VAL A 325 8.65 -6.63 -19.03
CA VAL A 325 9.56 -7.74 -19.30
C VAL A 325 8.89 -9.08 -18.96
N PRO A 326 9.22 -10.16 -19.69
CA PRO A 326 8.56 -11.45 -19.50
C PRO A 326 8.83 -12.10 -18.13
N SER A 327 10.06 -11.97 -17.61
CA SER A 327 10.48 -12.61 -16.36
C SER A 327 11.71 -11.96 -15.76
N PHE A 328 11.75 -11.87 -14.43
CA PHE A 328 12.92 -11.42 -13.67
C PHE A 328 13.88 -12.57 -13.32
N ALA A 329 13.47 -13.83 -13.45
CA ALA A 329 14.28 -15.00 -13.10
C ALA A 329 15.58 -15.12 -13.95
N VAL A 330 15.58 -14.54 -15.15
CA VAL A 330 16.76 -14.55 -16.03
C VAL A 330 17.68 -13.34 -15.83
N TRP A 331 17.34 -12.44 -14.91
CA TRP A 331 18.09 -11.22 -14.68
C TRP A 331 19.39 -11.49 -13.91
N SER A 332 20.45 -10.76 -14.29
CA SER A 332 21.74 -10.85 -13.61
C SER A 332 21.67 -10.24 -12.19
N SER A 333 22.54 -10.70 -11.29
CA SER A 333 22.59 -10.23 -9.90
C SER A 333 22.66 -8.70 -9.73
N PRO A 334 23.40 -7.91 -10.56
CA PRO A 334 23.37 -6.45 -10.47
C PRO A 334 22.00 -5.84 -10.75
N LEU A 335 21.24 -6.37 -11.72
CA LEU A 335 19.89 -5.92 -12.03
C LEU A 335 18.94 -6.19 -10.86
N ILE A 336 18.98 -7.41 -10.33
CA ILE A 336 18.19 -7.80 -9.14
C ILE A 336 18.52 -6.91 -7.94
N MET A 337 19.81 -6.60 -7.72
CA MET A 337 20.23 -5.73 -6.62
C MET A 337 19.70 -4.29 -6.77
N VAL A 338 19.81 -3.69 -7.96
CA VAL A 338 19.27 -2.34 -8.21
C VAL A 338 17.78 -2.29 -7.98
N MET A 339 17.01 -3.26 -8.50
CA MET A 339 15.58 -3.34 -8.31
C MET A 339 15.22 -3.51 -6.81
N THR A 340 15.89 -4.42 -6.11
CA THR A 340 15.70 -4.63 -4.67
C THR A 340 15.89 -3.33 -3.88
N LEU A 341 16.94 -2.56 -4.16
CA LEU A 341 17.20 -1.29 -3.49
C LEU A 341 16.09 -0.25 -3.77
N LEU A 342 15.61 -0.16 -5.03
CA LEU A 342 14.52 0.74 -5.39
C LEU A 342 13.21 0.35 -4.69
N MET A 343 12.89 -0.94 -4.63
CA MET A 343 11.70 -1.47 -3.93
C MET A 343 11.73 -1.16 -2.42
N LEU A 344 12.90 -1.28 -1.78
CA LEU A 344 13.06 -0.95 -0.36
C LEU A 344 12.90 0.56 -0.09
N ILE A 345 13.41 1.43 -0.96
CA ILE A 345 13.24 2.89 -0.82
C ILE A 345 11.77 3.27 -0.86
N GLY A 346 11.05 2.79 -1.86
CA GLY A 346 9.62 3.01 -2.03
C GLY A 346 9.22 4.44 -2.42
N GLY A 347 7.94 4.77 -2.24
CA GLY A 347 7.35 6.03 -2.65
C GLY A 347 7.33 7.12 -1.57
N GLY A 348 6.54 8.16 -1.82
CA GLY A 348 6.38 9.31 -0.92
C GLY A 348 5.49 9.02 0.29
N THR A 349 5.69 9.77 1.36
CA THR A 349 4.82 9.74 2.55
C THR A 349 3.44 10.28 2.23
N GLY A 350 2.38 9.69 2.80
CA GLY A 350 1.00 10.11 2.48
C GLY A 350 0.61 9.87 1.02
N SER A 351 1.17 8.86 0.38
CA SER A 351 0.82 8.31 -0.94
C SER A 351 0.28 6.89 -0.80
N THR A 352 -0.08 6.27 -1.91
CA THR A 352 -0.51 4.86 -1.95
C THR A 352 0.66 3.87 -1.85
N ALA A 353 1.88 4.32 -2.16
CA ALA A 353 3.09 3.51 -2.22
C ALA A 353 3.58 3.01 -0.84
N GLY A 354 4.27 1.89 -0.81
CA GLY A 354 4.94 1.33 0.37
C GLY A 354 6.42 1.68 0.51
N GLY A 355 7.20 0.79 1.10
CA GLY A 355 8.64 0.94 1.34
C GLY A 355 8.99 1.80 2.55
N ILE A 356 10.28 2.10 2.71
CA ILE A 356 10.83 2.94 3.79
C ILE A 356 10.27 4.36 3.78
N LYS A 357 9.82 4.84 2.65
CA LYS A 357 9.40 6.21 2.29
C LYS A 357 10.56 7.14 1.98
N GLN A 358 10.41 7.85 0.86
CA GLN A 358 11.44 8.73 0.31
C GLN A 358 11.90 9.83 1.28
N ILE A 359 10.99 10.37 2.10
CA ILE A 359 11.33 11.40 3.10
C ILE A 359 12.37 10.90 4.10
N ARG A 360 12.22 9.66 4.62
CA ARG A 360 13.15 9.08 5.59
C ARG A 360 14.54 8.89 4.97
N VAL A 361 14.59 8.41 3.72
CA VAL A 361 15.86 8.29 2.97
C VAL A 361 16.50 9.67 2.71
N CYS A 362 15.70 10.68 2.32
CA CYS A 362 16.18 12.06 2.16
C CYS A 362 16.76 12.63 3.48
N ILE A 363 16.10 12.41 4.61
CA ILE A 363 16.56 12.85 5.93
C ILE A 363 17.92 12.20 6.24
N MET A 364 18.05 10.89 6.02
CA MET A 364 19.29 10.14 6.29
C MET A 364 20.44 10.60 5.40
N LEU A 365 20.22 10.75 4.09
CA LEU A 365 21.26 11.24 3.16
C LEU A 365 21.72 12.66 3.52
N LYS A 366 20.78 13.55 3.87
CA LYS A 366 21.12 14.89 4.31
C LYS A 366 21.87 14.90 5.64
N SER A 367 21.45 14.05 6.60
CA SER A 367 22.14 13.88 7.87
C SER A 367 23.58 13.40 7.67
N LEU A 368 23.80 12.45 6.77
CA LEU A 368 25.13 11.97 6.41
C LEU A 368 25.99 13.11 5.82
N CYS A 369 25.47 13.85 4.84
CA CYS A 369 26.14 15.00 4.26
C CYS A 369 26.45 16.07 5.33
N TRP A 370 25.52 16.33 6.25
CA TRP A 370 25.71 17.26 7.35
C TRP A 370 26.83 16.83 8.30
N ILE A 371 26.85 15.54 8.69
CA ILE A 371 27.89 14.98 9.56
C ILE A 371 29.27 15.11 8.88
N ILE A 372 29.39 14.80 7.60
CA ILE A 372 30.64 14.93 6.84
C ILE A 372 31.08 16.40 6.82
N ARG A 373 30.18 17.32 6.47
CA ARG A 373 30.47 18.76 6.45
C ARG A 373 30.89 19.28 7.83
N SER A 374 30.20 18.89 8.89
CA SER A 374 30.50 19.31 10.26
C SER A 374 31.90 18.86 10.72
N LYS A 375 32.38 17.71 10.24
CA LYS A 375 33.74 17.21 10.55
C LYS A 375 34.83 17.94 9.78
N ILE A 376 34.53 18.47 8.58
CA ILE A 376 35.48 19.17 7.71
C ILE A 376 35.49 20.67 8.01
N SER A 377 34.37 21.23 8.49
CA SER A 377 34.20 22.67 8.75
C SER A 377 34.84 23.10 10.09
N GLN A 378 35.19 24.38 10.17
CA GLN A 378 35.70 24.95 11.41
C GLN A 378 34.70 24.83 12.55
N LYS A 379 35.14 24.51 13.76
CA LYS A 379 34.31 24.24 14.97
C LYS A 379 33.30 25.33 15.37
N ARG A 380 33.40 26.53 14.80
CA ARG A 380 32.51 27.69 15.11
C ARG A 380 31.37 27.89 14.07
N LEU A 381 31.29 27.11 13.01
CA LEU A 381 30.24 27.23 12.00
C LEU A 381 29.06 26.29 12.36
N ILE A 382 27.91 26.89 12.63
CA ILE A 382 26.65 26.17 12.81
C ILE A 382 26.03 25.98 11.43
N HIS A 383 26.06 24.75 10.93
CA HIS A 383 25.36 24.37 9.70
C HIS A 383 23.96 23.90 10.09
N ALA A 384 22.92 24.63 9.70
CA ALA A 384 21.54 24.21 9.83
C ALA A 384 21.07 23.64 8.48
N ASP A 385 20.80 22.35 8.45
CA ASP A 385 20.24 21.68 7.27
C ASP A 385 18.72 21.52 7.37
N GLY A 386 18.05 21.70 6.24
CA GLY A 386 16.60 21.58 6.14
C GLY A 386 16.17 20.91 4.84
N ILE A 387 14.90 20.61 4.77
CA ILE A 387 14.24 20.02 3.62
C ILE A 387 13.05 20.87 3.17
N TYR A 388 12.76 20.87 1.89
CA TYR A 388 11.53 21.46 1.37
C TYR A 388 10.38 20.47 1.56
N ARG A 389 9.49 20.76 2.52
CA ARG A 389 8.22 20.09 2.71
C ARG A 389 7.10 20.82 1.98
N ILE A 390 5.89 20.29 2.06
CA ILE A 390 4.69 20.91 1.49
C ILE A 390 4.40 22.27 2.17
N SER A 391 4.65 22.38 3.48
CA SER A 391 4.57 23.61 4.28
C SER A 391 5.62 24.67 3.95
N GLY A 392 6.69 24.32 3.22
CA GLY A 392 7.84 25.17 2.92
C GLY A 392 9.17 24.56 3.33
N TYR A 393 10.18 25.43 3.48
CA TYR A 393 11.51 24.99 3.95
C TYR A 393 11.54 24.86 5.47
N GLU A 394 11.83 23.66 5.95
CA GLU A 394 11.89 23.34 7.39
C GLU A 394 13.27 22.78 7.76
N TYR A 395 13.76 23.21 8.94
CA TYR A 395 15.00 22.69 9.49
C TYR A 395 14.78 21.32 10.14
N LEU A 396 15.71 20.39 9.91
CA LEU A 396 15.65 19.03 10.45
C LEU A 396 15.97 19.03 11.96
N LYS A 397 15.03 18.54 12.74
CA LYS A 397 15.20 18.31 14.18
C LYS A 397 16.01 17.03 14.44
N ALA A 398 16.71 16.98 15.58
CA ALA A 398 17.44 15.78 15.98
C ALA A 398 16.53 14.56 16.18
N GLU A 399 15.34 14.79 16.74
CA GLU A 399 14.32 13.75 16.95
C GLU A 399 13.87 13.09 15.65
N GLU A 400 13.60 13.88 14.59
CA GLU A 400 13.21 13.38 13.28
C GLU A 400 14.30 12.51 12.62
N ARG A 401 15.58 12.84 12.86
CA ARG A 401 16.70 12.04 12.35
C ARG A 401 16.79 10.70 13.06
N LEU A 402 16.63 10.69 14.39
CA LEU A 402 16.62 9.47 15.18
C LEU A 402 15.45 8.58 14.78
N GLU A 403 14.24 9.13 14.70
CA GLU A 403 13.03 8.40 14.27
C GLU A 403 13.20 7.77 12.88
N ALA A 404 13.75 8.52 11.91
CA ALA A 404 14.03 7.99 10.58
C ALA A 404 15.07 6.87 10.60
N SER A 405 16.13 7.02 11.41
CA SER A 405 17.20 6.03 11.57
C SER A 405 16.66 4.74 12.19
N ASP A 406 15.90 4.86 13.28
CA ASP A 406 15.34 3.72 14.01
C ASP A 406 14.34 2.95 13.16
N PHE A 407 13.50 3.67 12.39
CA PHE A 407 12.58 3.04 11.45
C PHE A 407 13.32 2.25 10.36
N ILE A 408 14.35 2.84 9.73
CA ILE A 408 15.13 2.18 8.68
C ILE A 408 15.82 0.93 9.25
N LEU A 409 16.40 1.01 10.45
CA LEU A 409 17.04 -0.13 11.09
C LEU A 409 16.05 -1.27 11.33
N LEU A 410 14.87 -0.96 11.87
CA LEU A 410 13.81 -1.93 12.11
C LEU A 410 13.31 -2.56 10.79
N TYR A 411 13.10 -1.72 9.75
CA TYR A 411 12.66 -2.18 8.45
C TYR A 411 13.67 -3.14 7.81
N LEU A 412 14.97 -2.81 7.86
CA LEU A 412 16.03 -3.69 7.37
C LEU A 412 16.16 -4.97 8.20
N GLY A 413 15.88 -4.91 9.51
CA GLY A 413 15.82 -6.10 10.37
C GLY A 413 14.70 -7.06 9.95
N VAL A 414 13.48 -6.53 9.69
CA VAL A 414 12.36 -7.34 9.19
C VAL A 414 12.67 -7.89 7.79
N PHE A 415 13.27 -7.06 6.91
CA PHE A 415 13.71 -7.49 5.59
C PHE A 415 14.70 -8.66 5.66
N ALA A 416 15.71 -8.56 6.51
CA ALA A 416 16.69 -9.64 6.70
C ALA A 416 16.05 -10.93 7.24
N ALA A 417 15.11 -10.81 8.19
CA ALA A 417 14.42 -11.95 8.77
C ALA A 417 13.55 -12.69 7.72
N GLY A 418 12.77 -11.97 6.94
CA GLY A 418 11.94 -12.59 5.89
C GLY A 418 12.77 -13.19 4.76
N THR A 419 13.83 -12.51 4.31
CA THR A 419 14.79 -13.07 3.36
C THR A 419 15.39 -14.36 3.88
N PHE A 420 15.79 -14.41 5.15
CA PHE A 420 16.33 -15.62 5.78
C PHE A 420 15.32 -16.77 5.74
N ILE A 421 14.04 -16.51 6.02
CA ILE A 421 12.99 -17.57 5.97
C ILE A 421 12.84 -18.11 4.55
N LEU A 422 12.82 -17.26 3.51
CA LEU A 422 12.75 -17.70 2.12
C LEU A 422 14.01 -18.52 1.73
N CYS A 423 15.20 -18.09 2.14
CA CYS A 423 16.43 -18.89 1.96
C CYS A 423 16.33 -20.25 2.65
N ALA A 424 15.75 -20.33 3.85
CA ALA A 424 15.54 -21.58 4.56
C ALA A 424 14.54 -22.51 3.87
N CYS A 425 13.64 -21.95 3.03
CA CYS A 425 12.77 -22.73 2.15
C CYS A 425 13.49 -23.28 0.89
N GLY A 426 14.77 -22.96 0.69
CA GLY A 426 15.60 -23.50 -0.39
C GLY A 426 15.84 -22.56 -1.58
N PHE A 427 15.40 -21.31 -1.51
CA PHE A 427 15.61 -20.34 -2.59
C PHE A 427 16.98 -19.66 -2.48
N GLY A 428 17.50 -19.19 -3.64
CA GLY A 428 18.74 -18.45 -3.70
C GLY A 428 18.64 -17.10 -2.96
N ILE A 429 19.75 -16.60 -2.41
CA ILE A 429 19.76 -15.35 -1.62
C ILE A 429 19.29 -14.14 -2.44
N GLY A 430 19.69 -14.04 -3.73
CA GLY A 430 19.28 -12.95 -4.62
C GLY A 430 17.78 -12.95 -4.86
N ASP A 431 17.22 -14.11 -5.16
CA ASP A 431 15.79 -14.29 -5.41
C ASP A 431 14.97 -14.05 -4.15
N SER A 432 15.44 -14.57 -3.00
CA SER A 432 14.80 -14.34 -1.70
C SER A 432 14.81 -12.87 -1.29
N MET A 433 15.92 -12.15 -1.55
CA MET A 433 16.00 -10.70 -1.32
C MET A 433 15.02 -9.92 -2.21
N PHE A 434 14.95 -10.25 -3.49
CA PHE A 434 14.04 -9.60 -4.44
C PHE A 434 12.58 -9.83 -4.04
N GLU A 435 12.18 -11.08 -3.83
CA GLU A 435 10.81 -11.47 -3.51
C GLU A 435 10.35 -10.85 -2.20
N PHE A 436 11.17 -10.95 -1.14
CA PHE A 436 10.77 -10.37 0.14
C PHE A 436 10.86 -8.84 0.18
N ALA A 437 11.77 -8.21 -0.60
CA ALA A 437 11.73 -6.76 -0.80
C ALA A 437 10.45 -6.32 -1.50
N SER A 438 9.99 -7.11 -2.47
CA SER A 438 8.71 -6.88 -3.17
C SER A 438 7.52 -7.00 -2.22
N ALA A 439 7.47 -8.05 -1.38
CA ALA A 439 6.41 -8.24 -0.40
C ALA A 439 6.42 -7.14 0.67
N LEU A 440 7.57 -6.88 1.32
CA LEU A 440 7.70 -5.88 2.39
C LEU A 440 7.56 -4.45 1.87
N GLY A 441 8.09 -4.17 0.66
CA GLY A 441 7.94 -2.88 -0.02
C GLY A 441 6.55 -2.66 -0.60
N THR A 442 5.67 -3.67 -0.57
CA THR A 442 4.35 -3.70 -1.23
C THR A 442 4.44 -3.35 -2.72
N VAL A 443 5.29 -4.03 -3.45
CA VAL A 443 5.62 -3.74 -4.86
C VAL A 443 4.88 -4.65 -5.84
N GLY A 444 4.97 -5.99 -5.64
CA GLY A 444 4.26 -6.95 -6.48
C GLY A 444 5.07 -7.60 -7.60
N LEU A 445 6.36 -7.26 -7.75
CA LEU A 445 7.25 -7.95 -8.69
C LEU A 445 7.70 -9.29 -8.10
N SER A 446 7.78 -10.32 -8.94
CA SER A 446 8.22 -11.66 -8.51
C SER A 446 9.28 -12.23 -9.46
N VAL A 447 10.25 -12.95 -8.90
CA VAL A 447 11.18 -13.80 -9.65
C VAL A 447 10.63 -15.20 -9.88
N GLY A 448 9.37 -15.46 -9.48
CA GLY A 448 8.69 -16.74 -9.65
C GLY A 448 8.66 -17.60 -8.38
N ILE A 449 8.99 -17.05 -7.20
CA ILE A 449 8.83 -17.74 -5.90
C ILE A 449 7.36 -17.76 -5.49
N THR A 450 6.67 -16.63 -5.65
CA THR A 450 5.23 -16.51 -5.41
C THR A 450 4.44 -17.10 -6.56
N GLY A 451 3.46 -17.95 -6.26
CA GLY A 451 2.56 -18.54 -7.26
C GLY A 451 1.53 -19.45 -6.61
N TYR A 452 0.68 -20.06 -7.44
CA TYR A 452 -0.39 -20.95 -6.98
C TYR A 452 0.14 -22.13 -6.14
N ASP A 453 1.26 -22.73 -6.56
CA ASP A 453 1.88 -23.89 -5.92
C ASP A 453 2.92 -23.52 -4.85
N ALA A 454 3.06 -22.24 -4.52
CA ALA A 454 4.01 -21.80 -3.50
C ALA A 454 3.69 -22.41 -2.13
N SER A 455 4.75 -22.76 -1.37
CA SER A 455 4.58 -23.36 -0.07
C SER A 455 3.84 -22.43 0.92
N PRO A 456 3.04 -22.98 1.86
CA PRO A 456 2.36 -22.14 2.85
C PRO A 456 3.32 -21.28 3.67
N VAL A 457 4.55 -21.74 3.94
CA VAL A 457 5.56 -20.97 4.68
C VAL A 457 5.95 -19.70 3.91
N VAL A 458 6.16 -19.82 2.60
CA VAL A 458 6.46 -18.67 1.71
C VAL A 458 5.29 -17.69 1.75
N LEU A 459 4.08 -18.17 1.45
CA LEU A 459 2.88 -17.31 1.37
C LEU A 459 2.60 -16.58 2.70
N TRP A 460 2.75 -17.24 3.86
CA TRP A 460 2.57 -16.59 5.15
C TRP A 460 3.69 -15.61 5.49
N THR A 461 4.93 -15.90 5.12
CA THR A 461 6.06 -14.97 5.31
C THR A 461 5.83 -13.67 4.52
N GLU A 462 5.43 -13.78 3.27
CA GLU A 462 5.11 -12.65 2.42
C GLU A 462 3.84 -11.91 2.88
N THR A 463 2.79 -12.64 3.32
CA THR A 463 1.57 -12.05 3.91
C THR A 463 1.90 -11.14 5.09
N VAL A 464 2.75 -11.62 6.00
CA VAL A 464 3.22 -10.81 7.14
C VAL A 464 4.07 -9.64 6.67
N GLY A 465 4.94 -9.85 5.68
CA GLY A 465 5.74 -8.79 5.05
C GLY A 465 4.88 -7.69 4.45
N MET A 466 3.86 -8.03 3.65
CA MET A 466 2.92 -7.11 3.03
C MET A 466 2.15 -6.27 4.06
N LEU A 467 1.65 -6.91 5.12
CA LEU A 467 0.97 -6.22 6.23
C LEU A 467 1.92 -5.26 6.97
N ALA A 468 3.15 -5.72 7.26
CA ALA A 468 4.15 -4.91 7.96
C ALA A 468 4.57 -3.68 7.12
N GLY A 469 4.72 -3.86 5.81
CA GLY A 469 5.05 -2.78 4.88
C GLY A 469 3.94 -1.75 4.74
N ARG A 470 2.68 -2.19 4.70
CA ARG A 470 1.52 -1.31 4.49
C ARG A 470 1.12 -0.51 5.73
N LEU A 471 1.03 -1.17 6.89
CA LEU A 471 0.57 -0.54 8.14
C LEU A 471 1.67 0.23 8.88
N GLU A 472 2.84 0.33 8.30
CA GLU A 472 4.07 0.73 8.98
C GLU A 472 4.37 -0.15 10.21
N ILE A 473 5.57 -0.68 10.30
CA ILE A 473 5.95 -1.72 11.29
C ILE A 473 5.64 -1.30 12.74
N TYR A 474 5.81 -0.01 13.07
CA TYR A 474 5.54 0.51 14.43
C TYR A 474 4.10 0.33 14.87
N VAL A 475 3.14 0.52 13.99
CA VAL A 475 1.70 0.40 14.32
C VAL A 475 1.36 -1.02 14.74
N ILE A 476 1.94 -2.03 14.06
CA ILE A 476 1.74 -3.44 14.37
C ILE A 476 2.35 -3.78 15.75
N PHE A 477 3.59 -3.33 16.03
CA PHE A 477 4.22 -3.56 17.34
C PHE A 477 3.46 -2.88 18.47
N VAL A 478 3.04 -1.63 18.29
CA VAL A 478 2.25 -0.88 19.27
C VAL A 478 0.92 -1.59 19.53
N ALA A 479 0.24 -2.05 18.47
CA ALA A 479 -1.01 -2.81 18.61
C ALA A 479 -0.81 -4.12 19.37
N ALA A 480 0.27 -4.88 19.07
CA ALA A 480 0.58 -6.13 19.76
C ALA A 480 0.82 -5.93 21.27
N VAL A 481 1.62 -4.90 21.62
CA VAL A 481 1.88 -4.55 23.03
C VAL A 481 0.61 -4.11 23.74
N GLN A 482 -0.23 -3.28 23.10
CA GLN A 482 -1.48 -2.81 23.65
C GLN A 482 -2.48 -3.96 23.84
N PHE A 483 -2.57 -4.89 22.89
CA PHE A 483 -3.41 -6.07 23.01
C PHE A 483 -3.01 -6.94 24.22
N GLY A 484 -1.71 -7.13 24.44
CA GLY A 484 -1.21 -7.83 25.63
C GLY A 484 -1.56 -7.13 26.95
N ARG A 485 -1.62 -5.79 26.96
CA ARG A 485 -2.05 -5.01 28.15
C ARG A 485 -3.55 -5.14 28.39
N GLU A 486 -4.38 -5.02 27.38
CA GLU A 486 -5.84 -5.16 27.48
C GLU A 486 -6.24 -6.54 28.02
N ILE A 487 -5.55 -7.61 27.59
CA ILE A 487 -5.75 -8.97 28.13
C ILE A 487 -5.40 -9.02 29.63
N LYS A 488 -4.23 -8.50 30.03
CA LYS A 488 -3.82 -8.49 31.45
C LYS A 488 -4.77 -7.71 32.35
N ASP A 489 -5.27 -6.57 31.87
CA ASP A 489 -6.22 -5.75 32.65
C ASP A 489 -7.59 -6.41 32.71
N GLY A 490 -8.01 -7.15 31.69
CA GLY A 490 -9.20 -8.00 31.70
C GLY A 490 -9.12 -9.11 32.75
N TYR A 491 -8.00 -9.80 32.84
CA TYR A 491 -7.77 -10.87 33.85
C TYR A 491 -7.80 -10.29 35.28
N LYS A 492 -7.15 -9.15 35.54
CA LYS A 492 -7.17 -8.52 36.88
C LYS A 492 -8.57 -8.09 37.34
N LYS A 493 -9.44 -7.68 36.41
CA LYS A 493 -10.84 -7.33 36.74
C LYS A 493 -11.71 -8.55 37.03
N THR A 494 -11.36 -9.73 36.53
CA THR A 494 -12.07 -10.99 36.79
C THR A 494 -11.61 -11.64 38.09
N GLU A 495 -10.32 -11.55 38.45
CA GLU A 495 -9.81 -12.06 39.75
C GLU A 495 -10.12 -11.17 40.96
N GLY A 496 -10.46 -9.89 40.73
CA GLY A 496 -10.86 -8.95 41.80
C GLY A 496 -12.38 -8.90 42.04
N ARG A 497 -13.16 -9.79 41.46
CA ARG A 497 -14.58 -10.01 41.70
C ARG A 497 -14.81 -11.37 42.35
#